data_324d29f20ced961cfc251045e65cf059
#
_entry.id   324d29f20ced961cfc251045e65cf059
#
_cell.length_a   1.000
_cell.length_b   1.000
_cell.length_c   1.000
_cell.angle_alpha   90.00
_cell.angle_beta   90.00
_cell.angle_gamma   90.00
#
_symmetry.space_group_name_H-M   'P 1'
#
loop_
_entity.id
_entity.type
_entity.pdbx_description
1 polymer ?
#
loop_
_entity_poly.entity_id
_entity_poly.type
_entity_poly.pdbx_seq_one_letter_code
_entity_poly.pdbx_strand_id
1 'polypeptide(L)'
;MIGRTNAVNKPGVELSLVVSVTSGAAVTATKGSKVVNGTAASGSCTLALPEAGTWSVKATLNGQTSDTKSVSVVDSYAVSLTFFSATITVNVDSGASVVLKKGGTTIATKTSTGSAVFTVTETGTYTVEATKSGQTVSGSVNVVSSTTSYALTLSFVSTTLNNNEWSVIKSVSDAGQGANYWSIGDRKAVTLNGTMSKLSLSNFTTYAFIIGFNHNASVEGANRIHFQIGKTALTGGTDVCLVSGYSDDSDFYMNTSNTNSGGWNSSYMRTKILGTSLSSYSGTFIGVLPAALRAVLKSVTKYTNNTGNSTAASAVTATTDYVFLLSEYEVFGSTTYANSNEASKQAQYAYYSAGNSKIKYNHSATSTAVYWWLRSPYASSSSRFVIVGSDGTVNNGSASGSLGVAPGFCV
;
A
#
# COMPACT_ATOMS: atom_id res chain seq x y z
N MET A 1 -58.88 14.95 -31.69
CA MET A 1 -59.61 14.51 -30.49
C MET A 1 -59.18 13.09 -30.20
N ILE A 2 -58.20 12.91 -29.29
CA ILE A 2 -57.74 11.58 -28.85
C ILE A 2 -58.43 11.33 -27.51
N GLY A 3 -59.34 10.37 -27.53
CA GLY A 3 -60.15 10.03 -26.37
C GLY A 3 -59.30 9.51 -25.22
N ARG A 4 -59.42 10.13 -24.04
CA ARG A 4 -59.00 9.57 -22.76
C ARG A 4 -59.91 8.37 -22.48
N THR A 5 -59.40 7.17 -22.58
CA THR A 5 -60.10 6.00 -22.00
C THR A 5 -60.03 6.08 -20.50
N ASN A 6 -61.15 6.56 -19.90
CA ASN A 6 -61.40 6.37 -18.46
C ASN A 6 -61.45 4.86 -18.24
N ALA A 7 -60.58 4.32 -17.39
CA ALA A 7 -60.69 2.95 -16.90
C ALA A 7 -62.03 2.87 -16.12
N VAL A 8 -63.02 2.24 -16.72
CA VAL A 8 -64.35 1.98 -16.12
C VAL A 8 -64.14 0.83 -15.13
N ASN A 9 -64.41 1.05 -13.85
CA ASN A 9 -64.55 -0.05 -12.89
C ASN A 9 -65.58 -1.04 -13.39
N LYS A 10 -65.15 -2.26 -13.71
CA LYS A 10 -66.06 -3.35 -14.00
C LYS A 10 -66.80 -3.71 -12.73
N PRO A 11 -68.16 -3.67 -12.66
CA PRO A 11 -68.90 -4.04 -11.48
C PRO A 11 -68.63 -5.50 -11.15
N GLY A 12 -68.13 -5.79 -9.95
CA GLY A 12 -67.90 -7.12 -9.41
C GLY A 12 -66.47 -7.64 -9.43
N VAL A 13 -65.45 -6.85 -9.83
CA VAL A 13 -64.05 -7.23 -9.68
C VAL A 13 -63.51 -6.58 -8.43
N GLU A 14 -63.16 -7.39 -7.44
CA GLU A 14 -62.41 -6.92 -6.28
C GLU A 14 -60.97 -6.58 -6.70
N LEU A 15 -60.60 -5.30 -6.59
CA LEU A 15 -59.25 -4.83 -6.81
C LEU A 15 -58.37 -5.27 -5.66
N SER A 16 -57.44 -6.17 -5.89
CA SER A 16 -56.57 -6.70 -4.85
C SER A 16 -55.12 -6.49 -5.19
N LEU A 17 -54.33 -6.12 -4.18
CA LEU A 17 -52.86 -6.01 -4.27
C LEU A 17 -52.25 -7.00 -3.27
N VAL A 18 -51.61 -8.04 -3.81
CA VAL A 18 -50.82 -8.98 -3.00
C VAL A 18 -49.40 -8.46 -2.85
N VAL A 19 -49.01 -8.18 -1.63
CA VAL A 19 -47.64 -7.68 -1.31
C VAL A 19 -46.86 -8.79 -0.62
N SER A 20 -45.87 -9.30 -1.26
CA SER A 20 -44.90 -10.23 -0.68
C SER A 20 -43.84 -9.45 0.07
N VAL A 21 -43.71 -9.66 1.37
CA VAL A 21 -42.75 -8.96 2.24
C VAL A 21 -42.56 -9.76 3.53
N THR A 22 -41.51 -9.48 4.27
CA THR A 22 -41.20 -10.14 5.55
C THR A 22 -42.41 -10.15 6.49
N SER A 23 -42.71 -11.30 7.11
CA SER A 23 -43.81 -11.49 8.04
C SER A 23 -43.72 -10.49 9.21
N GLY A 24 -44.86 -9.93 9.63
CA GLY A 24 -44.94 -8.90 10.64
C GLY A 24 -44.76 -7.47 10.13
N ALA A 25 -44.38 -7.28 8.86
CA ALA A 25 -44.23 -5.95 8.30
C ALA A 25 -45.61 -5.26 8.13
N ALA A 26 -45.69 -3.99 8.52
CA ALA A 26 -46.84 -3.13 8.23
C ALA A 26 -46.73 -2.61 6.81
N VAL A 27 -47.69 -2.96 5.94
CA VAL A 27 -47.73 -2.58 4.55
C VAL A 27 -48.65 -1.37 4.36
N THR A 28 -48.23 -0.39 3.61
CA THR A 28 -49.01 0.80 3.27
C THR A 28 -49.02 1.02 1.75
N ALA A 29 -50.19 1.10 1.16
CA ALA A 29 -50.39 1.50 -0.24
C ALA A 29 -51.07 2.87 -0.27
N THR A 30 -50.57 3.81 -1.07
CA THR A 30 -51.07 5.18 -1.18
C THR A 30 -51.34 5.58 -2.63
N LYS A 31 -52.45 6.32 -2.87
CA LYS A 31 -52.78 6.95 -4.14
C LYS A 31 -53.49 8.29 -3.86
N GLY A 32 -52.80 9.39 -4.14
CA GLY A 32 -53.24 10.72 -3.72
C GLY A 32 -53.47 10.77 -2.18
N SER A 33 -54.66 11.12 -1.77
CA SER A 33 -55.07 11.13 -0.34
C SER A 33 -55.52 9.78 0.20
N LYS A 34 -55.68 8.77 -0.66
CA LYS A 34 -56.17 7.43 -0.23
C LYS A 34 -55.01 6.60 0.31
N VAL A 35 -55.25 5.96 1.43
CA VAL A 35 -54.29 5.10 2.14
C VAL A 35 -54.97 3.78 2.47
N VAL A 36 -54.32 2.66 2.12
CA VAL A 36 -54.76 1.32 2.52
C VAL A 36 -53.61 0.65 3.25
N ASN A 37 -53.90 0.14 4.45
CA ASN A 37 -52.92 -0.50 5.33
C ASN A 37 -53.25 -1.99 5.50
N GLY A 38 -52.21 -2.77 5.78
CA GLY A 38 -52.33 -4.16 6.16
C GLY A 38 -51.05 -4.62 6.87
N THR A 39 -51.06 -5.84 7.38
CA THR A 39 -49.90 -6.45 8.03
C THR A 39 -49.60 -7.78 7.35
N ALA A 40 -48.35 -8.01 7.00
CA ALA A 40 -47.92 -9.26 6.38
C ALA A 40 -48.00 -10.43 7.36
N ALA A 41 -48.74 -11.47 6.98
CA ALA A 41 -48.78 -12.75 7.66
C ALA A 41 -48.21 -13.83 6.75
N SER A 42 -47.35 -14.70 7.30
CA SER A 42 -46.69 -15.78 6.49
C SER A 42 -45.99 -15.29 5.21
N GLY A 43 -45.39 -14.08 5.27
CA GLY A 43 -44.59 -13.53 4.16
C GLY A 43 -45.41 -12.75 3.13
N SER A 44 -46.72 -12.51 3.34
CA SER A 44 -47.54 -11.74 2.40
C SER A 44 -48.66 -10.96 3.09
N CYS A 45 -49.19 -9.93 2.41
CA CYS A 45 -50.35 -9.15 2.79
C CYS A 45 -51.17 -8.89 1.52
N THR A 46 -52.52 -9.14 1.61
CA THR A 46 -53.46 -8.77 0.54
C THR A 46 -54.20 -7.52 0.93
N LEU A 47 -54.11 -6.49 0.11
CA LEU A 47 -54.82 -5.22 0.29
C LEU A 47 -55.99 -5.13 -0.70
N ALA A 48 -57.21 -4.89 -0.18
CA ALA A 48 -58.35 -4.55 -1.00
C ALA A 48 -58.28 -3.07 -1.36
N LEU A 49 -58.15 -2.73 -2.64
CA LEU A 49 -58.01 -1.37 -3.10
C LEU A 49 -59.36 -0.73 -3.48
N PRO A 50 -59.65 0.50 -3.09
CA PRO A 50 -60.94 1.13 -3.36
C PRO A 50 -61.14 1.57 -4.82
N GLU A 51 -60.09 1.63 -5.60
CA GLU A 51 -60.13 2.05 -7.01
C GLU A 51 -58.89 1.58 -7.79
N ALA A 52 -59.04 1.43 -9.11
CA ALA A 52 -57.95 1.16 -10.04
C ALA A 52 -57.02 2.34 -10.17
N GLY A 53 -55.78 2.08 -10.62
CA GLY A 53 -54.76 3.07 -10.92
C GLY A 53 -53.42 2.77 -10.31
N THR A 54 -52.53 3.78 -10.34
CA THR A 54 -51.17 3.65 -9.83
C THR A 54 -51.08 3.92 -8.35
N TRP A 55 -50.65 2.94 -7.59
CA TRP A 55 -50.44 2.98 -6.15
C TRP A 55 -48.96 2.94 -5.81
N SER A 56 -48.54 3.73 -4.81
CA SER A 56 -47.23 3.68 -4.19
C SER A 56 -47.28 2.75 -2.99
N VAL A 57 -46.45 1.73 -2.98
CA VAL A 57 -46.49 0.66 -1.95
C VAL A 57 -45.17 0.58 -1.22
N LYS A 58 -45.22 0.58 0.10
CA LYS A 58 -44.06 0.39 0.98
C LYS A 58 -44.45 -0.43 2.22
N ALA A 59 -43.45 -0.95 2.91
CA ALA A 59 -43.65 -1.64 4.18
C ALA A 59 -42.69 -1.10 5.26
N THR A 60 -43.08 -1.24 6.51
CA THR A 60 -42.23 -0.92 7.66
C THR A 60 -42.16 -2.11 8.62
N LEU A 61 -41.00 -2.40 9.16
CA LEU A 61 -40.76 -3.46 10.13
C LEU A 61 -39.64 -3.01 11.10
N ASN A 62 -39.88 -3.02 12.39
CA ASN A 62 -38.89 -2.65 13.41
C ASN A 62 -38.22 -1.30 13.15
N GLY A 63 -38.95 -0.31 12.66
CA GLY A 63 -38.43 1.02 12.33
C GLY A 63 -37.75 1.15 10.98
N GLN A 64 -37.53 0.05 10.30
CA GLN A 64 -36.97 0.03 8.94
C GLN A 64 -38.07 0.17 7.88
N THR A 65 -37.83 0.91 6.83
CA THR A 65 -38.73 1.03 5.66
C THR A 65 -38.14 0.23 4.47
N SER A 66 -39.02 -0.53 3.81
CA SER A 66 -38.67 -1.26 2.57
C SER A 66 -38.37 -0.31 1.40
N ASP A 67 -37.94 -0.88 0.26
CA ASP A 67 -38.06 -0.19 -1.02
C ASP A 67 -39.53 0.25 -1.26
N THR A 68 -39.71 1.31 -2.03
CA THR A 68 -41.03 1.80 -2.43
C THR A 68 -41.26 1.41 -3.90
N LYS A 69 -42.38 0.73 -4.16
CA LYS A 69 -42.76 0.33 -5.51
C LYS A 69 -43.97 1.12 -5.99
N SER A 70 -43.96 1.52 -7.24
CA SER A 70 -45.10 2.11 -7.93
C SER A 70 -45.75 1.02 -8.79
N VAL A 71 -46.99 0.68 -8.52
CA VAL A 71 -47.71 -0.42 -9.18
C VAL A 71 -49.03 0.07 -9.78
N SER A 72 -49.33 -0.30 -11.01
CA SER A 72 -50.61 0.01 -11.68
C SER A 72 -51.55 -1.17 -11.52
N VAL A 73 -52.58 -0.99 -10.72
CA VAL A 73 -53.58 -2.06 -10.42
C VAL A 73 -54.86 -1.78 -11.17
N VAL A 74 -55.30 -2.75 -11.99
CA VAL A 74 -56.51 -2.68 -12.78
C VAL A 74 -57.55 -3.74 -12.35
N ASP A 75 -57.10 -4.88 -11.80
CA ASP A 75 -57.88 -5.90 -11.15
C ASP A 75 -57.12 -6.51 -9.94
N SER A 76 -56.27 -7.50 -10.15
CA SER A 76 -55.39 -8.05 -9.15
C SER A 76 -53.93 -7.85 -9.60
N TYR A 77 -53.03 -7.57 -8.63
CA TYR A 77 -51.61 -7.35 -8.89
C TYR A 77 -50.81 -7.91 -7.72
N ALA A 78 -49.58 -8.37 -8.04
CA ALA A 78 -48.62 -8.84 -7.04
C ALA A 78 -47.33 -7.99 -7.11
N VAL A 79 -46.82 -7.63 -5.94
CA VAL A 79 -45.54 -6.90 -5.81
C VAL A 79 -44.73 -7.46 -4.66
N SER A 80 -43.41 -7.46 -4.80
CA SER A 80 -42.49 -7.83 -3.73
C SER A 80 -41.76 -6.58 -3.22
N LEU A 81 -41.69 -6.45 -1.90
CA LEU A 81 -40.96 -5.39 -1.21
C LEU A 81 -39.79 -6.02 -0.45
N THR A 82 -38.67 -5.34 -0.47
CA THR A 82 -37.46 -5.80 0.20
C THR A 82 -36.97 -4.73 1.20
N PHE A 83 -36.48 -5.21 2.33
CA PHE A 83 -35.75 -4.36 3.27
C PHE A 83 -34.26 -4.40 2.91
N PHE A 84 -33.61 -3.22 2.96
CA PHE A 84 -32.17 -3.15 2.72
C PHE A 84 -31.43 -3.96 3.79
N SER A 85 -30.48 -4.76 3.35
CA SER A 85 -29.55 -5.48 4.21
C SER A 85 -28.21 -5.61 3.49
N ALA A 86 -27.13 -5.35 4.22
CA ALA A 86 -25.77 -5.54 3.74
C ALA A 86 -24.92 -6.21 4.80
N THR A 87 -23.87 -6.90 4.37
CA THR A 87 -22.88 -7.50 5.25
C THR A 87 -21.57 -6.72 5.20
N ILE A 88 -20.95 -6.49 6.36
CA ILE A 88 -19.58 -5.96 6.51
C ILE A 88 -18.74 -7.07 7.12
N THR A 89 -17.80 -7.60 6.32
CA THR A 89 -16.81 -8.59 6.77
C THR A 89 -15.54 -7.86 7.16
N VAL A 90 -15.15 -7.94 8.41
CA VAL A 90 -13.91 -7.35 8.95
C VAL A 90 -12.89 -8.46 9.11
N ASN A 91 -11.88 -8.48 8.26
CA ASN A 91 -10.75 -9.39 8.36
C ASN A 91 -9.74 -8.79 9.35
N VAL A 92 -9.49 -9.47 10.42
CA VAL A 92 -8.58 -9.03 11.49
C VAL A 92 -8.16 -10.23 12.33
N ASP A 93 -7.02 -10.14 12.98
CA ASP A 93 -6.46 -11.22 13.81
C ASP A 93 -7.49 -11.89 14.72
N SER A 94 -7.40 -13.21 14.82
CA SER A 94 -8.21 -14.00 15.75
C SER A 94 -8.00 -13.55 17.20
N GLY A 95 -9.09 -13.50 17.96
CA GLY A 95 -9.11 -13.02 19.34
C GLY A 95 -9.22 -11.49 19.49
N ALA A 96 -9.24 -10.73 18.40
CA ALA A 96 -9.51 -9.29 18.48
C ALA A 96 -10.99 -9.01 18.84
N SER A 97 -11.22 -8.05 19.72
CA SER A 97 -12.55 -7.48 19.96
C SER A 97 -12.85 -6.46 18.87
N VAL A 98 -13.90 -6.69 18.07
CA VAL A 98 -14.28 -5.86 16.94
C VAL A 98 -15.59 -5.14 17.24
N VAL A 99 -15.56 -3.82 17.20
CA VAL A 99 -16.72 -2.94 17.49
C VAL A 99 -17.13 -2.22 16.20
N LEU A 100 -18.39 -2.39 15.80
CA LEU A 100 -19.00 -1.65 14.70
C LEU A 100 -19.74 -0.43 15.26
N LYS A 101 -19.49 0.75 14.69
CA LYS A 101 -20.12 2.03 15.09
C LYS A 101 -20.77 2.74 13.90
N LYS A 102 -21.83 3.52 14.16
CA LYS A 102 -22.42 4.46 13.20
C LYS A 102 -22.65 5.79 13.90
N GLY A 103 -22.14 6.88 13.37
CA GLY A 103 -22.22 8.21 13.99
C GLY A 103 -21.66 8.26 15.42
N GLY A 104 -20.60 7.48 15.71
CA GLY A 104 -20.00 7.35 17.05
C GLY A 104 -20.71 6.35 17.98
N THR A 105 -21.94 5.93 17.68
CA THR A 105 -22.70 4.97 18.50
C THR A 105 -22.32 3.53 18.16
N THR A 106 -22.09 2.69 19.17
CA THR A 106 -21.83 1.26 19.00
C THR A 106 -23.10 0.54 18.54
N ILE A 107 -23.01 -0.14 17.40
CA ILE A 107 -24.07 -0.95 16.83
C ILE A 107 -23.94 -2.40 17.29
N ALA A 108 -22.74 -2.96 17.25
CA ALA A 108 -22.45 -4.33 17.63
C ALA A 108 -20.98 -4.53 18.01
N THR A 109 -20.73 -5.56 18.82
CA THR A 109 -19.39 -6.02 19.17
C THR A 109 -19.28 -7.51 18.90
N LYS A 110 -18.16 -7.97 18.31
CA LYS A 110 -17.87 -9.37 18.08
C LYS A 110 -16.40 -9.68 18.36
N THR A 111 -16.11 -10.91 18.72
CA THR A 111 -14.72 -11.43 18.78
C THR A 111 -14.39 -12.06 17.42
N SER A 112 -13.26 -11.66 16.84
CA SER A 112 -12.78 -12.21 15.57
C SER A 112 -12.25 -13.64 15.74
N THR A 113 -12.56 -14.49 14.79
CA THR A 113 -11.94 -15.82 14.57
C THR A 113 -11.04 -15.85 13.33
N GLY A 114 -10.47 -14.70 12.95
CA GLY A 114 -9.82 -14.39 11.68
C GLY A 114 -10.65 -13.39 10.87
N SER A 115 -11.97 -13.36 11.14
CA SER A 115 -12.89 -12.33 10.65
C SER A 115 -14.05 -12.15 11.62
N ALA A 116 -14.73 -10.99 11.52
CA ALA A 116 -15.98 -10.68 12.17
C ALA A 116 -16.99 -10.16 11.13
N VAL A 117 -18.17 -10.78 11.02
CA VAL A 117 -19.18 -10.42 10.03
C VAL A 117 -20.34 -9.71 10.72
N PHE A 118 -20.69 -8.52 10.26
CA PHE A 118 -21.80 -7.71 10.74
C PHE A 118 -22.85 -7.58 9.65
N THR A 119 -24.12 -7.69 10.04
CA THR A 119 -25.26 -7.35 9.18
C THR A 119 -25.77 -5.98 9.54
N VAL A 120 -25.93 -5.11 8.56
CA VAL A 120 -26.47 -3.76 8.73
C VAL A 120 -27.68 -3.55 7.82
N THR A 121 -28.63 -2.76 8.30
CA THR A 121 -29.92 -2.53 7.64
C THR A 121 -30.10 -1.08 7.19
N GLU A 122 -29.08 -0.27 7.33
CA GLU A 122 -29.10 1.14 6.94
C GLU A 122 -27.86 1.49 6.13
N THR A 123 -28.01 2.41 5.18
CA THR A 123 -26.91 3.01 4.43
C THR A 123 -26.15 4.06 5.26
N GLY A 124 -24.95 4.42 4.83
CA GLY A 124 -24.12 5.44 5.47
C GLY A 124 -22.74 4.92 5.88
N THR A 125 -21.97 5.77 6.53
CA THR A 125 -20.61 5.43 6.96
C THR A 125 -20.62 4.73 8.31
N TYR A 126 -20.00 3.55 8.33
CA TYR A 126 -19.74 2.77 9.53
C TYR A 126 -18.24 2.82 9.85
N THR A 127 -17.93 3.03 11.13
CA THR A 127 -16.56 2.91 11.65
C THR A 127 -16.41 1.57 12.35
N VAL A 128 -15.29 0.91 12.10
CA VAL A 128 -14.93 -0.35 12.76
C VAL A 128 -13.68 -0.10 13.60
N GLU A 129 -13.71 -0.50 14.85
CA GLU A 129 -12.55 -0.52 15.74
C GLU A 129 -12.26 -1.96 16.16
N ALA A 130 -11.00 -2.39 16.04
CA ALA A 130 -10.56 -3.69 16.54
C ALA A 130 -9.49 -3.48 17.62
N THR A 131 -9.61 -4.19 18.74
CA THR A 131 -8.68 -4.09 19.87
C THR A 131 -8.16 -5.48 20.24
N LYS A 132 -6.82 -5.61 20.36
CA LYS A 132 -6.14 -6.83 20.79
C LYS A 132 -4.85 -6.47 21.50
N SER A 133 -4.59 -7.08 22.66
CA SER A 133 -3.34 -6.89 23.44
C SER A 133 -3.00 -5.42 23.68
N GLY A 134 -3.99 -4.58 23.94
CA GLY A 134 -3.81 -3.15 24.21
C GLY A 134 -3.62 -2.26 22.97
N GLN A 135 -3.51 -2.82 21.79
CA GLN A 135 -3.51 -2.04 20.54
C GLN A 135 -4.92 -1.92 20.00
N THR A 136 -5.25 -0.77 19.43
CA THR A 136 -6.51 -0.52 18.71
C THR A 136 -6.22 -0.03 17.31
N VAL A 137 -6.87 -0.64 16.33
CA VAL A 137 -6.84 -0.23 14.92
C VAL A 137 -8.25 0.06 14.46
N SER A 138 -8.40 0.98 13.51
CA SER A 138 -9.72 1.39 13.02
C SER A 138 -9.74 1.57 11.51
N GLY A 139 -10.95 1.48 10.96
CA GLY A 139 -11.22 1.75 9.55
C GLY A 139 -12.68 2.11 9.35
N SER A 140 -13.07 2.44 8.14
CA SER A 140 -14.45 2.80 7.82
C SER A 140 -14.95 2.15 6.54
N VAL A 141 -16.26 1.93 6.47
CA VAL A 141 -16.95 1.40 5.30
C VAL A 141 -18.15 2.31 5.02
N ASN A 142 -18.26 2.80 3.78
CA ASN A 142 -19.44 3.54 3.34
C ASN A 142 -20.42 2.57 2.66
N VAL A 143 -21.53 2.30 3.33
CA VAL A 143 -22.59 1.39 2.88
C VAL A 143 -23.59 2.16 2.02
N VAL A 144 -23.76 1.71 0.77
CA VAL A 144 -24.73 2.28 -0.18
C VAL A 144 -25.78 1.25 -0.59
N SER A 145 -26.95 1.69 -1.03
CA SER A 145 -28.09 0.80 -1.31
C SER A 145 -27.86 -0.17 -2.49
N SER A 146 -26.90 0.15 -3.35
CA SER A 146 -26.57 -0.67 -4.53
C SER A 146 -25.62 -1.84 -4.24
N THR A 147 -25.07 -1.93 -3.04
CA THR A 147 -24.05 -2.94 -2.66
C THR A 147 -24.46 -3.61 -1.36
N THR A 148 -24.43 -4.95 -1.36
CA THR A 148 -24.88 -5.75 -0.19
C THR A 148 -23.75 -6.49 0.52
N SER A 149 -22.49 -6.36 0.06
CA SER A 149 -21.34 -7.00 0.69
C SER A 149 -20.13 -6.08 0.66
N TYR A 150 -19.48 -5.93 1.81
CA TYR A 150 -18.30 -5.11 2.02
C TYR A 150 -17.24 -5.91 2.76
N ALA A 151 -15.97 -5.66 2.45
CA ALA A 151 -14.82 -6.21 3.16
C ALA A 151 -13.92 -5.09 3.64
N LEU A 152 -13.44 -5.19 4.88
CA LEU A 152 -12.47 -4.29 5.49
C LEU A 152 -11.39 -5.16 6.14
N THR A 153 -10.11 -4.84 5.90
CA THR A 153 -8.99 -5.51 6.57
C THR A 153 -8.35 -4.54 7.56
N LEU A 154 -8.19 -4.99 8.80
CA LEU A 154 -7.51 -4.27 9.88
C LEU A 154 -6.33 -5.12 10.36
N SER A 155 -5.15 -4.51 10.50
CA SER A 155 -3.94 -5.22 10.91
C SER A 155 -3.26 -4.51 12.07
N PHE A 156 -2.88 -5.26 13.10
CA PHE A 156 -2.11 -4.74 14.22
C PHE A 156 -0.63 -4.67 13.88
N VAL A 157 0.08 -3.71 14.46
CA VAL A 157 1.52 -3.56 14.27
C VAL A 157 2.27 -4.54 15.17
N SER A 158 3.04 -5.45 14.56
CA SER A 158 3.96 -6.32 15.31
C SER A 158 5.27 -5.59 15.60
N THR A 159 5.82 -5.78 16.80
CA THR A 159 7.16 -5.31 17.14
C THR A 159 8.27 -6.08 16.42
N THR A 160 7.98 -7.25 15.86
CA THR A 160 8.87 -7.94 14.92
C THR A 160 8.61 -7.43 13.52
N LEU A 161 9.55 -6.67 12.94
CA LEU A 161 9.38 -6.01 11.65
C LEU A 161 8.92 -6.98 10.54
N ASN A 162 9.50 -8.18 10.50
CA ASN A 162 9.20 -9.17 9.47
C ASN A 162 7.74 -9.67 9.47
N ASN A 163 7.05 -9.58 10.60
CA ASN A 163 5.67 -10.05 10.74
C ASN A 163 4.63 -9.03 10.22
N ASN A 164 5.07 -7.86 9.78
CA ASN A 164 4.17 -6.84 9.26
C ASN A 164 4.12 -6.87 7.74
N GLU A 165 2.93 -6.66 7.18
CA GLU A 165 2.79 -6.37 5.76
C GLU A 165 3.43 -5.02 5.41
N TRP A 166 3.88 -4.85 4.16
CA TRP A 166 4.48 -3.58 3.72
C TRP A 166 3.52 -2.38 3.86
N SER A 167 2.22 -2.59 3.71
CA SER A 167 1.18 -1.57 3.93
C SER A 167 1.12 -1.11 5.39
N VAL A 168 1.31 -2.02 6.36
CA VAL A 168 1.38 -1.70 7.79
C VAL A 168 2.65 -0.89 8.07
N ILE A 169 3.80 -1.33 7.53
CA ILE A 169 5.08 -0.60 7.66
C ILE A 169 4.95 0.82 7.09
N LYS A 170 4.28 0.95 5.93
CA LYS A 170 3.99 2.27 5.35
C LYS A 170 3.13 3.14 6.27
N SER A 171 2.06 2.60 6.83
CA SER A 171 1.18 3.37 7.73
C SER A 171 1.93 3.87 8.97
N VAL A 172 2.78 3.03 9.56
CA VAL A 172 3.64 3.40 10.70
C VAL A 172 4.67 4.45 10.28
N SER A 173 5.24 4.32 9.09
CA SER A 173 6.18 5.28 8.52
C SER A 173 5.51 6.63 8.26
N ASP A 174 4.32 6.65 7.63
CA ASP A 174 3.53 7.85 7.34
C ASP A 174 3.18 8.63 8.62
N ALA A 175 2.95 7.90 9.72
CA ALA A 175 2.71 8.48 11.04
C ALA A 175 4.00 8.95 11.76
N GLY A 176 5.19 8.71 11.18
CA GLY A 176 6.46 9.03 11.82
C GLY A 176 6.81 8.16 13.03
N GLN A 177 6.13 7.00 13.19
CA GLN A 177 6.18 6.16 14.38
C GLN A 177 7.15 4.97 14.27
N GLY A 178 7.96 4.87 13.20
CA GLY A 178 8.82 3.72 12.94
C GLY A 178 9.70 3.32 14.12
N ALA A 179 10.38 4.28 14.75
CA ALA A 179 11.26 4.06 15.89
C ALA A 179 10.54 3.63 17.19
N ASN A 180 9.19 3.74 17.26
CA ASN A 180 8.41 3.27 18.40
C ASN A 180 8.16 1.76 18.34
N TYR A 181 8.29 1.15 17.19
CA TYR A 181 8.02 -0.27 16.96
C TYR A 181 9.27 -1.06 16.61
N TRP A 182 10.22 -0.47 15.89
CA TRP A 182 11.37 -1.17 15.33
C TRP A 182 12.66 -0.42 15.57
N SER A 183 13.77 -1.13 15.46
CA SER A 183 15.12 -0.64 15.69
C SER A 183 15.95 -0.61 14.41
N ILE A 184 17.01 0.21 14.40
CA ILE A 184 18.02 0.18 13.33
C ILE A 184 18.61 -1.24 13.24
N GLY A 185 18.66 -1.76 12.02
CA GLY A 185 19.12 -3.13 11.75
C GLY A 185 18.03 -4.20 11.74
N ASP A 186 16.80 -3.91 12.22
CA ASP A 186 15.67 -4.83 12.09
C ASP A 186 15.40 -5.16 10.62
N ARG A 187 14.99 -6.40 10.36
CA ARG A 187 14.96 -6.96 9.00
C ARG A 187 13.60 -7.47 8.61
N LYS A 188 13.33 -7.36 7.30
CA LYS A 188 12.16 -7.96 6.65
C LYS A 188 12.58 -8.73 5.41
N ALA A 189 12.06 -9.93 5.26
CA ALA A 189 12.26 -10.75 4.08
C ALA A 189 11.69 -10.07 2.83
N VAL A 190 12.47 -10.12 1.75
CA VAL A 190 12.11 -9.61 0.42
C VAL A 190 12.46 -10.69 -0.58
N THR A 191 11.48 -11.19 -1.32
CA THR A 191 11.71 -12.13 -2.40
C THR A 191 11.81 -11.38 -3.72
N LEU A 192 13.00 -11.35 -4.31
CA LEU A 192 13.26 -10.75 -5.59
C LEU A 192 12.98 -11.77 -6.70
N ASN A 193 12.23 -11.36 -7.72
CA ASN A 193 11.87 -12.25 -8.84
C ASN A 193 11.84 -11.49 -10.16
N GLY A 194 12.47 -12.04 -11.19
CA GLY A 194 12.57 -11.42 -12.51
C GLY A 194 14.01 -11.11 -12.91
N THR A 195 14.18 -10.30 -13.94
CA THR A 195 15.48 -9.92 -14.48
C THR A 195 15.76 -8.44 -14.22
N MET A 196 16.92 -8.16 -13.64
CA MET A 196 17.49 -6.83 -13.48
C MET A 196 18.70 -6.73 -14.39
N SER A 197 18.53 -6.04 -15.51
CA SER A 197 19.49 -6.03 -16.61
C SER A 197 19.88 -7.45 -17.06
N LYS A 198 21.10 -7.95 -16.82
CA LYS A 198 21.51 -9.33 -17.14
C LYS A 198 21.36 -10.32 -15.98
N LEU A 199 21.14 -9.85 -14.74
CA LEU A 199 20.95 -10.72 -13.58
C LEU A 199 19.50 -11.22 -13.53
N SER A 200 19.32 -12.53 -13.68
CA SER A 200 18.04 -13.21 -13.46
C SER A 200 17.94 -13.74 -12.04
N LEU A 201 16.87 -13.38 -11.35
CA LEU A 201 16.56 -13.81 -9.98
C LEU A 201 15.28 -14.65 -10.03
N SER A 202 15.33 -15.86 -9.51
CA SER A 202 14.17 -16.75 -9.40
C SER A 202 13.84 -17.00 -7.94
N ASN A 203 12.82 -16.30 -7.44
CA ASN A 203 12.39 -16.37 -6.04
C ASN A 203 13.54 -16.22 -5.05
N PHE A 204 14.49 -15.32 -5.37
CA PHE A 204 15.65 -15.08 -4.53
C PHE A 204 15.26 -14.31 -3.28
N THR A 205 15.30 -14.98 -2.13
CA THR A 205 14.99 -14.34 -0.84
C THR A 205 16.24 -13.68 -0.26
N THR A 206 16.12 -12.39 0.00
CA THR A 206 17.08 -11.57 0.75
C THR A 206 16.33 -10.78 1.82
N TYR A 207 17.03 -9.96 2.59
CA TYR A 207 16.39 -9.19 3.65
C TYR A 207 16.72 -7.72 3.51
N ALA A 208 15.68 -6.90 3.51
CA ALA A 208 15.80 -5.46 3.72
C ALA A 208 16.02 -5.20 5.22
N PHE A 209 16.90 -4.28 5.55
CA PHE A 209 17.15 -3.89 6.94
C PHE A 209 17.09 -2.38 7.10
N ILE A 210 16.60 -1.93 8.26
CA ILE A 210 16.45 -0.51 8.57
C ILE A 210 17.81 0.11 8.76
N ILE A 211 18.10 1.16 7.98
CA ILE A 211 19.34 1.94 8.09
C ILE A 211 19.14 3.32 8.73
N GLY A 212 17.89 3.81 8.77
CA GLY A 212 17.55 5.08 9.39
C GLY A 212 16.05 5.32 9.51
N PHE A 213 15.66 6.10 10.52
CA PHE A 213 14.33 6.67 10.66
C PHE A 213 14.43 8.17 10.44
N ASN A 214 13.54 8.74 9.61
CA ASN A 214 13.54 10.18 9.32
C ASN A 214 14.94 10.74 8.98
N HIS A 215 15.73 9.93 8.26
CA HIS A 215 17.09 10.27 7.90
C HIS A 215 17.11 11.58 7.11
N ASN A 216 17.93 12.55 7.57
CA ASN A 216 18.09 13.86 6.94
C ASN A 216 16.75 14.50 6.52
N ALA A 217 15.77 14.49 7.42
CA ALA A 217 14.36 14.78 7.12
C ALA A 217 14.13 16.17 6.49
N SER A 218 14.96 17.16 6.81
CA SER A 218 14.89 18.51 6.22
C SER A 218 15.19 18.55 4.72
N VAL A 219 15.91 17.55 4.21
CA VAL A 219 16.33 17.42 2.81
C VAL A 219 15.56 16.30 2.11
N GLU A 220 15.50 15.13 2.74
CA GLU A 220 14.98 13.91 2.17
C GLU A 220 13.48 13.71 2.42
N GLY A 221 12.90 14.52 3.29
CA GLY A 221 11.51 14.46 3.73
C GLY A 221 11.32 13.67 5.02
N ALA A 222 10.35 14.10 5.82
CA ALA A 222 9.97 13.45 7.07
C ALA A 222 9.10 12.20 6.83
N ASN A 223 8.85 11.46 7.91
CA ASN A 223 7.97 10.30 7.94
C ASN A 223 8.40 9.21 6.95
N ARG A 224 9.67 8.83 7.04
CA ARG A 224 10.29 7.79 6.21
C ARG A 224 11.07 6.81 7.06
N ILE A 225 10.91 5.52 6.74
CA ILE A 225 11.80 4.46 7.18
C ILE A 225 12.71 4.11 6.00
N HIS A 226 14.02 4.26 6.21
CA HIS A 226 15.02 4.00 5.18
C HIS A 226 15.56 2.59 5.35
N PHE A 227 15.54 1.84 4.27
CA PHE A 227 16.03 0.47 4.17
C PHE A 227 17.19 0.35 3.22
N GLN A 228 18.02 -0.67 3.44
CA GLN A 228 18.95 -1.20 2.44
C GLN A 228 18.70 -2.68 2.24
N ILE A 229 18.82 -3.18 1.00
CA ILE A 229 18.78 -4.61 0.67
C ILE A 229 20.14 -5.23 0.88
N GLY A 230 20.16 -6.44 1.41
CA GLY A 230 21.38 -7.24 1.38
C GLY A 230 21.76 -7.90 2.69
N LYS A 231 20.84 -8.62 3.32
CA LYS A 231 21.13 -9.58 4.40
C LYS A 231 20.69 -10.99 3.95
N THR A 232 21.34 -12.02 4.49
CA THR A 232 21.03 -13.42 4.14
C THR A 232 20.08 -14.10 5.11
N ALA A 233 19.83 -13.50 6.27
CA ALA A 233 18.95 -14.04 7.30
C ALA A 233 18.28 -12.94 8.12
N LEU A 234 17.18 -13.25 8.81
CA LEU A 234 16.50 -12.34 9.73
C LEU A 234 17.38 -12.00 10.94
N THR A 235 18.15 -12.96 11.42
CA THR A 235 19.07 -12.80 12.55
C THR A 235 20.40 -13.43 12.18
N GLY A 236 21.52 -12.80 12.57
CA GLY A 236 22.84 -13.25 12.11
C GLY A 236 23.00 -13.11 10.58
N GLY A 237 23.62 -14.10 9.96
CA GLY A 237 23.84 -14.11 8.50
C GLY A 237 24.89 -13.11 8.03
N THR A 238 25.00 -12.97 6.73
CA THR A 238 26.03 -12.20 6.04
C THR A 238 25.44 -10.99 5.33
N ASP A 239 26.19 -9.90 5.27
CA ASP A 239 25.84 -8.73 4.46
C ASP A 239 26.21 -9.01 3.01
N VAL A 240 25.24 -8.97 2.11
CA VAL A 240 25.45 -9.25 0.70
C VAL A 240 25.05 -8.07 -0.18
N CYS A 241 25.56 -8.05 -1.40
CA CYS A 241 25.09 -7.20 -2.47
C CYS A 241 24.82 -8.04 -3.72
N LEU A 242 23.95 -7.53 -4.59
CA LEU A 242 23.71 -8.17 -5.88
C LEU A 242 24.92 -8.01 -6.78
N VAL A 243 25.32 -9.05 -7.48
CA VAL A 243 26.45 -9.08 -8.39
C VAL A 243 25.99 -9.73 -9.69
N SER A 244 26.21 -9.07 -10.83
CA SER A 244 25.85 -9.60 -12.15
C SER A 244 26.94 -10.48 -12.76
N GLY A 245 28.09 -10.60 -12.11
CA GLY A 245 29.29 -11.30 -12.60
C GLY A 245 30.50 -10.37 -12.65
N TYR A 246 31.69 -10.97 -12.82
CA TYR A 246 32.96 -10.25 -12.91
C TYR A 246 33.61 -10.39 -14.29
N SER A 247 32.88 -10.90 -15.32
CA SER A 247 33.33 -11.06 -16.70
C SER A 247 32.91 -9.86 -17.55
N ASP A 248 33.44 -9.80 -18.78
CA ASP A 248 33.11 -8.77 -19.77
C ASP A 248 31.60 -8.72 -20.14
N ASP A 249 30.85 -9.78 -19.83
CA ASP A 249 29.39 -9.87 -20.00
C ASP A 249 28.61 -9.32 -18.80
N SER A 250 29.27 -8.86 -17.75
CA SER A 250 28.63 -8.27 -16.57
C SER A 250 28.26 -6.82 -16.83
N ASP A 251 27.20 -6.34 -16.18
CA ASP A 251 26.60 -5.04 -16.51
C ASP A 251 26.24 -4.15 -15.32
N PHE A 252 26.69 -4.49 -14.12
CA PHE A 252 26.47 -3.63 -12.94
C PHE A 252 27.53 -2.54 -12.85
N TYR A 253 27.67 -1.78 -13.93
CA TYR A 253 28.54 -0.61 -14.02
C TYR A 253 27.78 0.69 -13.78
N MET A 254 28.49 1.72 -13.33
CA MET A 254 27.92 3.05 -13.19
C MET A 254 27.56 3.66 -14.53
N ASN A 255 28.41 3.47 -15.54
CA ASN A 255 28.18 3.90 -16.93
C ASN A 255 28.76 2.87 -17.92
N THR A 256 28.19 2.80 -19.11
CA THR A 256 28.66 1.89 -20.20
C THR A 256 30.04 2.26 -20.74
N SER A 257 30.45 3.51 -20.57
CA SER A 257 31.78 4.01 -20.88
C SER A 257 32.49 4.47 -19.62
N ASN A 258 33.83 4.48 -19.65
CA ASN A 258 34.62 4.85 -18.50
C ASN A 258 34.61 6.38 -18.26
N THR A 259 33.46 6.92 -17.90
CA THR A 259 33.24 8.33 -17.58
C THR A 259 32.28 8.49 -16.42
N ASN A 260 32.48 9.50 -15.56
CA ASN A 260 31.56 9.89 -14.53
C ASN A 260 30.82 11.20 -14.88
N SER A 261 30.90 11.63 -16.14
CA SER A 261 30.18 12.83 -16.61
C SER A 261 28.68 12.71 -16.37
N GLY A 262 28.04 13.78 -15.86
CA GLY A 262 26.65 13.79 -15.48
C GLY A 262 26.37 13.15 -14.11
N GLY A 263 27.40 12.64 -13.42
CA GLY A 263 27.35 12.12 -12.07
C GLY A 263 26.28 11.06 -11.85
N TRP A 264 25.71 11.03 -10.66
CA TRP A 264 24.61 10.12 -10.32
C TRP A 264 23.38 10.33 -11.20
N ASN A 265 23.01 11.58 -11.45
CA ASN A 265 21.77 11.92 -12.16
C ASN A 265 21.65 11.22 -13.53
N SER A 266 22.75 11.21 -14.30
CA SER A 266 22.77 10.64 -15.64
C SER A 266 23.32 9.21 -15.70
N SER A 267 23.71 8.63 -14.56
CA SER A 267 24.36 7.30 -14.55
C SER A 267 23.45 6.21 -15.12
N TYR A 268 24.04 5.26 -15.81
CA TYR A 268 23.37 4.07 -16.31
C TYR A 268 22.84 3.23 -15.13
N MET A 269 23.61 3.16 -14.05
CA MET A 269 23.20 2.49 -12.80
C MET A 269 21.85 3.01 -12.32
N ARG A 270 21.70 4.34 -12.19
CA ARG A 270 20.45 4.96 -11.73
C ARG A 270 19.30 4.70 -12.71
N THR A 271 19.55 4.97 -14.00
CA THR A 271 18.47 5.07 -14.99
C THR A 271 18.06 3.73 -15.60
N LYS A 272 18.98 2.75 -15.67
CA LYS A 272 18.74 1.46 -16.34
C LYS A 272 18.83 0.25 -15.40
N ILE A 273 19.72 0.29 -14.40
CA ILE A 273 19.87 -0.84 -13.47
C ILE A 273 18.85 -0.72 -12.31
N LEU A 274 18.83 0.40 -11.61
CA LEU A 274 17.91 0.58 -10.49
C LEU A 274 16.50 0.93 -10.93
N GLY A 275 16.36 1.81 -11.91
CA GLY A 275 15.10 2.36 -12.39
C GLY A 275 14.68 3.61 -11.61
N THR A 276 13.94 4.48 -12.28
CA THR A 276 13.49 5.78 -11.75
C THR A 276 11.98 5.93 -11.74
N SER A 277 11.23 4.92 -12.19
CA SER A 277 9.78 4.99 -12.37
C SER A 277 9.07 3.78 -11.75
N LEU A 278 7.93 4.03 -11.10
CA LEU A 278 7.02 2.98 -10.61
C LEU A 278 6.02 2.49 -11.67
N SER A 279 5.92 3.17 -12.81
CA SER A 279 5.04 2.77 -13.91
C SER A 279 5.80 2.13 -15.08
N SER A 280 7.13 2.34 -15.18
CA SER A 280 7.98 1.76 -16.24
C SER A 280 9.26 1.24 -15.59
N TYR A 281 9.22 0.01 -15.10
CA TYR A 281 10.28 -0.59 -14.27
C TYR A 281 10.79 -1.95 -14.80
N SER A 282 10.29 -2.45 -15.93
CA SER A 282 10.76 -3.73 -16.49
C SER A 282 12.26 -3.74 -16.71
N GLY A 283 12.92 -4.82 -16.36
CA GLY A 283 14.38 -4.98 -16.50
C GLY A 283 15.22 -4.20 -15.48
N THR A 284 14.60 -3.58 -14.45
CA THR A 284 15.28 -2.80 -13.42
C THR A 284 15.15 -3.45 -12.04
N PHE A 285 15.91 -2.95 -11.05
CA PHE A 285 15.76 -3.39 -9.65
C PHE A 285 14.34 -3.16 -9.11
N ILE A 286 13.70 -2.02 -9.43
CA ILE A 286 12.30 -1.78 -9.07
C ILE A 286 11.41 -2.91 -9.63
N GLY A 287 11.73 -3.40 -10.83
CA GLY A 287 10.94 -4.47 -11.47
C GLY A 287 11.00 -5.81 -10.76
N VAL A 288 12.12 -6.16 -10.14
CA VAL A 288 12.28 -7.43 -9.41
C VAL A 288 11.79 -7.39 -7.97
N LEU A 289 11.45 -6.21 -7.43
CA LEU A 289 10.82 -6.08 -6.12
C LEU A 289 9.40 -6.68 -6.11
N PRO A 290 8.93 -7.27 -5.00
CA PRO A 290 7.55 -7.71 -4.89
C PRO A 290 6.56 -6.54 -5.01
N ALA A 291 5.39 -6.79 -5.63
CA ALA A 291 4.38 -5.77 -5.89
C ALA A 291 3.95 -5.00 -4.62
N ALA A 292 3.81 -5.72 -3.51
CA ALA A 292 3.45 -5.11 -2.22
C ALA A 292 4.49 -4.09 -1.73
N LEU A 293 5.79 -4.33 -1.97
CA LEU A 293 6.84 -3.36 -1.64
C LEU A 293 6.85 -2.20 -2.64
N ARG A 294 6.73 -2.48 -3.96
CA ARG A 294 6.67 -1.40 -4.96
C ARG A 294 5.55 -0.40 -4.69
N ALA A 295 4.38 -0.89 -4.24
CA ALA A 295 3.21 -0.06 -3.96
C ALA A 295 3.40 0.92 -2.79
N VAL A 296 4.39 0.71 -1.95
CA VAL A 296 4.64 1.54 -0.75
C VAL A 296 5.92 2.37 -0.82
N LEU A 297 6.70 2.24 -1.88
CA LEU A 297 7.92 3.02 -2.06
C LEU A 297 7.62 4.52 -2.08
N LYS A 298 8.35 5.27 -1.28
CA LYS A 298 8.35 6.74 -1.29
C LYS A 298 9.53 7.27 -2.09
N SER A 299 9.30 8.29 -2.89
CA SER A 299 10.39 9.02 -3.52
C SER A 299 11.16 9.80 -2.46
N VAL A 300 12.47 9.91 -2.63
CA VAL A 300 13.35 10.64 -1.73
C VAL A 300 14.26 11.56 -2.54
N THR A 301 14.52 12.75 -2.01
CA THR A 301 15.48 13.69 -2.60
C THR A 301 16.90 13.33 -2.15
N LYS A 302 17.77 13.09 -3.12
CA LYS A 302 19.19 12.80 -2.88
C LYS A 302 20.07 13.86 -3.55
N TYR A 303 20.94 14.49 -2.77
CA TYR A 303 21.94 15.41 -3.30
C TYR A 303 23.23 14.65 -3.59
N THR A 304 23.81 14.90 -4.74
CA THR A 304 25.08 14.27 -5.18
C THR A 304 25.73 15.18 -6.21
N ASN A 305 27.04 15.06 -6.37
CA ASN A 305 27.73 15.68 -7.51
C ASN A 305 27.18 15.10 -8.84
N ASN A 306 26.36 15.88 -9.51
CA ASN A 306 25.71 15.50 -10.75
C ASN A 306 26.44 16.07 -12.02
N THR A 307 27.64 16.59 -11.83
CA THR A 307 28.52 16.99 -12.93
C THR A 307 29.59 15.92 -13.22
N GLY A 308 30.05 15.19 -12.19
CA GLY A 308 31.12 14.22 -12.26
C GLY A 308 32.44 14.80 -11.74
N ASN A 309 33.45 14.94 -12.59
CA ASN A 309 34.76 15.50 -12.22
C ASN A 309 34.63 16.99 -11.84
N SER A 310 34.22 17.25 -10.62
CA SER A 310 33.98 18.62 -10.10
C SER A 310 34.05 18.68 -8.59
N THR A 311 34.72 19.70 -8.06
CA THR A 311 34.74 20.06 -6.63
C THR A 311 33.85 21.27 -6.32
N ALA A 312 33.18 21.84 -7.32
CA ALA A 312 32.31 23.00 -7.14
C ALA A 312 31.04 22.66 -6.32
N ALA A 313 30.61 23.56 -5.44
CA ALA A 313 29.37 23.39 -4.69
C ALA A 313 28.13 23.34 -5.61
N SER A 314 28.16 24.07 -6.72
CA SER A 314 27.08 24.08 -7.73
C SER A 314 26.91 22.75 -8.46
N ALA A 315 27.91 21.85 -8.42
CA ALA A 315 27.83 20.52 -8.99
C ALA A 315 26.96 19.56 -8.12
N VAL A 316 26.77 19.89 -6.84
CA VAL A 316 25.97 19.08 -5.90
C VAL A 316 24.51 19.50 -6.02
N THR A 317 23.74 18.73 -6.78
CA THR A 317 22.34 18.99 -7.10
C THR A 317 21.44 17.82 -6.71
N ALA A 318 20.14 18.06 -6.68
CA ALA A 318 19.15 17.06 -6.27
C ALA A 318 18.76 16.10 -7.38
N THR A 319 18.52 14.85 -7.02
CA THR A 319 17.72 13.89 -7.78
C THR A 319 16.54 13.41 -6.91
N THR A 320 15.48 12.93 -7.57
CA THR A 320 14.36 12.28 -6.88
C THR A 320 14.38 10.81 -7.28
N ASP A 321 14.49 9.93 -6.28
CA ASP A 321 14.69 8.50 -6.48
C ASP A 321 13.75 7.67 -5.59
N TYR A 322 13.19 6.58 -6.12
CA TYR A 322 12.49 5.57 -5.32
C TYR A 322 13.46 4.53 -4.78
N VAL A 323 14.51 4.25 -5.56
CA VAL A 323 15.60 3.35 -5.21
C VAL A 323 16.91 4.07 -5.55
N PHE A 324 17.89 3.96 -4.67
CA PHE A 324 19.16 4.70 -4.79
C PHE A 324 20.33 3.87 -4.26
N LEU A 325 21.55 4.20 -4.67
CA LEU A 325 22.76 3.80 -3.95
C LEU A 325 23.04 4.82 -2.84
N LEU A 326 23.70 4.38 -1.78
CA LEU A 326 24.20 5.29 -0.76
C LEU A 326 25.36 6.11 -1.29
N SER A 327 25.60 7.30 -0.74
CA SER A 327 26.79 8.13 -1.04
C SER A 327 27.96 7.75 -0.15
N GLU A 328 29.12 8.30 -0.44
CA GLU A 328 30.29 8.18 0.43
C GLU A 328 29.98 8.72 1.84
N TYR A 329 29.42 9.92 1.93
CA TYR A 329 29.10 10.53 3.22
C TYR A 329 28.06 9.75 4.01
N GLU A 330 27.05 9.23 3.34
CA GLU A 330 25.99 8.43 4.00
C GLU A 330 26.53 7.13 4.62
N VAL A 331 27.61 6.57 4.10
CA VAL A 331 28.25 5.35 4.62
C VAL A 331 29.38 5.66 5.60
N PHE A 332 30.24 6.63 5.31
CA PHE A 332 31.45 6.86 6.09
C PHE A 332 31.40 8.08 7.02
N GLY A 333 30.44 8.99 6.86
CA GLY A 333 30.37 10.25 7.61
C GLY A 333 31.45 11.26 7.21
N SER A 334 32.17 10.98 6.12
CA SER A 334 33.23 11.83 5.55
C SER A 334 33.25 11.70 4.04
N THR A 335 33.95 12.60 3.36
CA THR A 335 34.19 12.56 1.91
C THR A 335 35.70 12.51 1.66
N THR A 336 36.19 11.39 1.15
CA THR A 336 37.59 11.18 0.75
C THR A 336 37.76 11.39 -0.76
N TYR A 337 36.85 10.86 -1.53
CA TYR A 337 36.85 10.91 -3.00
C TYR A 337 35.70 11.74 -3.58
N ALA A 338 34.54 11.78 -2.90
CA ALA A 338 33.39 12.56 -3.31
C ALA A 338 33.65 14.07 -3.22
N ASN A 339 32.82 14.85 -3.89
CA ASN A 339 32.81 16.31 -3.71
C ASN A 339 32.46 16.65 -2.25
N SER A 340 33.39 17.37 -1.56
CA SER A 340 33.24 17.70 -0.13
C SER A 340 31.98 18.48 0.20
N ASN A 341 31.38 19.18 -0.78
CA ASN A 341 30.12 19.90 -0.59
C ASN A 341 28.90 18.95 -0.45
N GLU A 342 29.02 17.66 -0.78
CA GLU A 342 28.00 16.68 -0.51
C GLU A 342 27.69 16.58 1.01
N ALA A 343 28.70 16.72 1.85
CA ALA A 343 28.56 16.66 3.31
C ALA A 343 27.55 17.68 3.88
N SER A 344 27.43 18.86 3.25
CA SER A 344 26.48 19.90 3.69
C SER A 344 25.02 19.59 3.37
N LYS A 345 24.76 18.60 2.54
CA LYS A 345 23.43 18.20 2.06
C LYS A 345 23.03 16.78 2.48
N GLN A 346 23.93 16.05 3.10
CA GLN A 346 23.77 14.65 3.46
C GLN A 346 24.01 14.42 4.95
N ALA A 347 23.58 13.30 5.46
CA ALA A 347 23.87 12.82 6.81
C ALA A 347 24.37 11.38 6.74
N GLN A 348 25.19 10.93 7.69
CA GLN A 348 25.55 9.52 7.79
C GLN A 348 24.35 8.73 8.31
N TYR A 349 24.06 7.59 7.69
CA TYR A 349 23.00 6.71 8.17
C TYR A 349 23.31 6.16 9.55
N ALA A 350 22.30 6.13 10.44
CA ALA A 350 22.43 5.66 11.80
C ALA A 350 22.99 4.22 11.88
N TYR A 351 22.66 3.35 10.93
CA TYR A 351 23.22 2.01 10.83
C TYR A 351 24.75 2.03 10.72
N TYR A 352 25.30 2.86 9.86
CA TYR A 352 26.74 2.93 9.61
C TYR A 352 27.49 3.76 10.68
N SER A 353 26.85 4.79 11.23
CA SER A 353 27.44 5.56 12.33
C SER A 353 27.55 4.76 13.63
N ALA A 354 26.73 3.73 13.80
CA ALA A 354 26.81 2.77 14.90
C ALA A 354 27.97 1.75 14.76
N GLY A 355 28.82 1.87 13.72
CA GLY A 355 29.97 1.02 13.51
C GLY A 355 29.68 -0.32 12.84
N ASN A 356 28.49 -0.55 12.30
CA ASN A 356 28.17 -1.76 11.59
C ASN A 356 29.07 -1.96 10.36
N SER A 357 29.31 -3.22 10.01
CA SER A 357 30.17 -3.62 8.90
C SER A 357 29.75 -2.98 7.59
N LYS A 358 30.72 -2.55 6.83
CA LYS A 358 30.57 -2.06 5.45
C LYS A 358 30.96 -3.11 4.41
N ILE A 359 31.58 -4.22 4.86
CA ILE A 359 31.93 -5.35 3.98
C ILE A 359 30.66 -5.99 3.50
N LYS A 360 30.58 -6.23 2.19
CA LYS A 360 29.51 -7.00 1.59
C LYS A 360 30.07 -8.17 0.77
N TYR A 361 29.31 -9.24 0.74
CA TYR A 361 29.66 -10.45 0.03
C TYR A 361 28.78 -10.62 -1.19
N ASN A 362 29.22 -11.43 -2.13
CA ASN A 362 28.43 -11.78 -3.31
C ASN A 362 27.16 -12.55 -2.88
N HIS A 363 25.99 -12.13 -3.35
CA HIS A 363 24.71 -12.76 -3.00
C HIS A 363 24.63 -14.26 -3.35
N SER A 364 25.37 -14.71 -4.36
CA SER A 364 25.42 -16.11 -4.81
C SER A 364 26.65 -16.87 -4.28
N ALA A 365 27.61 -16.16 -3.64
CA ALA A 365 28.82 -16.73 -3.04
C ALA A 365 29.14 -15.98 -1.75
N THR A 366 28.40 -16.29 -0.67
CA THR A 366 28.39 -15.51 0.57
C THR A 366 29.68 -15.56 1.40
N SER A 367 30.69 -16.29 0.96
CA SER A 367 32.07 -16.28 1.48
C SER A 367 33.02 -15.37 0.72
N THR A 368 32.59 -14.79 -0.42
CA THR A 368 33.43 -13.95 -1.29
C THR A 368 33.09 -12.50 -1.06
N ALA A 369 33.93 -11.78 -0.34
CA ALA A 369 33.81 -10.33 -0.16
C ALA A 369 34.04 -9.60 -1.48
N VAL A 370 33.23 -8.60 -1.76
CA VAL A 370 33.22 -7.88 -3.03
C VAL A 370 33.23 -6.38 -2.85
N TYR A 371 33.72 -5.67 -3.85
CA TYR A 371 33.53 -4.23 -3.95
C TYR A 371 32.08 -3.92 -4.28
N TRP A 372 31.53 -2.82 -3.76
CA TRP A 372 30.18 -2.39 -4.10
C TRP A 372 30.08 -0.88 -4.31
N TRP A 373 29.21 -0.48 -5.22
CA TRP A 373 29.06 0.89 -5.68
C TRP A 373 28.41 1.82 -4.65
N LEU A 374 28.95 3.03 -4.58
CA LEU A 374 28.29 4.20 -4.00
C LEU A 374 27.91 5.17 -5.14
N ARG A 375 26.92 6.05 -4.90
CA ARG A 375 26.46 6.97 -5.95
C ARG A 375 27.37 8.16 -6.20
N SER A 376 28.27 8.50 -5.28
CA SER A 376 29.15 9.68 -5.38
C SER A 376 30.20 9.50 -6.50
N PRO A 377 30.27 10.40 -7.49
CA PRO A 377 31.41 10.44 -8.40
C PRO A 377 32.68 10.84 -7.68
N TYR A 378 33.82 10.34 -8.13
CA TYR A 378 35.10 10.85 -7.68
C TYR A 378 35.33 12.27 -8.21
N ALA A 379 35.41 13.26 -7.33
CA ALA A 379 35.44 14.68 -7.67
C ALA A 379 36.70 15.12 -8.44
N SER A 380 37.80 14.35 -8.34
CA SER A 380 39.08 14.65 -8.97
C SER A 380 39.44 13.64 -10.09
N SER A 381 38.46 12.90 -10.62
CA SER A 381 38.64 11.97 -11.71
C SER A 381 37.43 12.05 -12.66
N SER A 382 37.69 11.99 -13.97
CA SER A 382 36.64 12.00 -14.98
C SER A 382 36.00 10.62 -15.26
N SER A 383 36.55 9.55 -14.66
CA SER A 383 36.21 8.17 -15.04
C SER A 383 35.83 7.27 -13.84
N ARG A 384 35.74 7.80 -12.63
CA ARG A 384 35.60 6.96 -11.45
C ARG A 384 34.40 7.38 -10.56
N PHE A 385 33.82 6.39 -9.89
CA PHE A 385 32.87 6.56 -8.80
C PHE A 385 33.45 5.98 -7.50
N VAL A 386 32.91 6.42 -6.38
CA VAL A 386 33.29 5.91 -5.06
C VAL A 386 32.69 4.51 -4.87
N ILE A 387 33.44 3.66 -4.22
CA ILE A 387 33.06 2.28 -3.86
C ILE A 387 33.42 2.02 -2.40
N VAL A 388 32.87 0.95 -1.85
CA VAL A 388 33.36 0.31 -0.65
C VAL A 388 34.20 -0.88 -1.06
N GLY A 389 35.39 -0.98 -0.49
CA GLY A 389 36.34 -2.08 -0.71
C GLY A 389 35.84 -3.41 -0.15
N SER A 390 36.40 -4.51 -0.61
CA SER A 390 36.14 -5.83 -0.06
C SER A 390 36.55 -6.00 1.41
N ASP A 391 37.37 -5.08 1.92
CA ASP A 391 37.78 -4.94 3.31
C ASP A 391 36.91 -3.94 4.10
N GLY A 392 35.92 -3.31 3.46
CA GLY A 392 35.03 -2.33 4.06
C GLY A 392 35.57 -0.90 4.08
N THR A 393 36.76 -0.64 3.52
CA THR A 393 37.34 0.71 3.40
C THR A 393 36.75 1.49 2.24
N VAL A 394 36.87 2.83 2.26
CA VAL A 394 36.50 3.67 1.14
C VAL A 394 37.53 3.52 0.01
N ASN A 395 37.05 3.40 -1.22
CA ASN A 395 37.90 3.29 -2.40
C ASN A 395 37.17 3.89 -3.62
N ASN A 396 37.74 3.78 -4.80
CA ASN A 396 37.13 4.24 -6.06
C ASN A 396 37.32 3.21 -7.19
N GLY A 397 36.35 3.14 -8.09
CA GLY A 397 36.31 2.19 -9.20
C GLY A 397 36.04 2.87 -10.54
N SER A 398 36.55 2.28 -11.64
CA SER A 398 36.26 2.72 -13.00
C SER A 398 34.75 2.64 -13.26
N ALA A 399 34.17 3.71 -13.81
CA ALA A 399 32.72 3.81 -14.07
C ALA A 399 32.15 2.67 -14.92
N SER A 400 32.98 2.10 -15.82
CA SER A 400 32.63 0.94 -16.67
C SER A 400 32.92 -0.42 -16.03
N GLY A 401 33.46 -0.46 -14.81
CA GLY A 401 33.66 -1.72 -14.08
C GLY A 401 32.34 -2.25 -13.52
N SER A 402 32.20 -3.58 -13.49
CA SER A 402 31.03 -4.23 -12.86
C SER A 402 31.34 -4.61 -11.43
N LEU A 403 30.57 -4.09 -10.48
CA LEU A 403 30.76 -4.33 -9.06
C LEU A 403 29.40 -4.64 -8.39
N GLY A 404 29.42 -4.90 -7.09
CA GLY A 404 28.24 -5.17 -6.30
C GLY A 404 27.30 -3.96 -6.19
N VAL A 405 26.00 -4.24 -6.09
CA VAL A 405 24.93 -3.25 -5.95
C VAL A 405 24.13 -3.55 -4.69
N ALA A 406 24.07 -2.59 -3.78
CA ALA A 406 23.33 -2.68 -2.50
C ALA A 406 22.32 -1.52 -2.42
N PRO A 407 21.15 -1.68 -3.04
CA PRO A 407 20.17 -0.60 -3.17
C PRO A 407 19.56 -0.20 -1.82
N GLY A 408 19.33 1.11 -1.63
CA GLY A 408 18.49 1.66 -0.59
C GLY A 408 17.14 2.11 -1.14
N PHE A 409 16.14 2.16 -0.28
CA PHE A 409 14.79 2.68 -0.59
C PHE A 409 14.12 3.21 0.67
N CYS A 410 13.01 3.95 0.50
CA CYS A 410 12.18 4.46 1.59
C CYS A 410 10.74 3.96 1.49
N VAL A 411 10.14 3.80 2.67
CA VAL A 411 8.72 3.51 2.84
C VAL A 411 8.07 4.59 3.68
#